data_9182aa96041c5279f99e15f90ff5d529
#
_entry.id   9182aa96041c5279f99e15f90ff5d529
#
_cell.length_a   1.000
_cell.length_b   1.000
_cell.length_c   1.000
_cell.angle_alpha   90.00
_cell.angle_beta   90.00
_cell.angle_gamma   90.00
#
_symmetry.space_group_name_H-M   'P 1'
#
loop_
_entity.id
_entity.type
_entity.pdbx_description
1 polymer ?
#
loop_
_entity_poly.entity_id
_entity_poly.type
_entity_poly.pdbx_seq_one_letter_code
_entity_poly.pdbx_strand_id
1 'polypeptide(L)'
;MRYNEFKILTEAKVGREYQHLEDLVFVDGSSGAIRATDILDKMGSDNSDIAIKWDGYPTMYWGREPDGRFVLVGKNGWGRNKSYSADELKTFITSTGKGEDWRERFGNDMAQIFDVMEASTPPNFRGYVYGDLLYYPGKPFKVQDANIVFTPNLVTYTVDGNSALGKRMANTTVGVVVHTKYGNFGDKAGQPISDVADLNKGQALVMGQTYVTHQPSVDTSQTSNIRAYARKNAKAIDSFLEPRPGLSDMKNIIYTYVNQTSKAGNLAGIEKGFFNWLKGSKVSANKQAKIAQMNEENPTALPAIFSLVKQIMTTKDNIISQLDDAPADVKQSTSGEKGGEGYVALGSKTKLVPRQRWTPQ
;
A
#
# COMPACT_ATOMS: atom_id res chain seq x y z
N MET A 1 -10.39 -19.77 6.56
CA MET A 1 -9.47 -18.96 5.71
C MET A 1 -9.11 -17.71 6.48
N ARG A 2 -7.86 -17.57 6.87
CA ARG A 2 -7.43 -16.40 7.65
C ARG A 2 -7.41 -15.16 6.75
N TYR A 3 -7.80 -14.00 7.26
CA TYR A 3 -7.86 -12.73 6.54
C TYR A 3 -6.57 -12.37 5.79
N ASN A 4 -5.41 -12.81 6.32
CA ASN A 4 -4.10 -12.64 5.68
C ASN A 4 -3.97 -13.40 4.33
N GLU A 5 -4.63 -14.54 4.16
CA GLU A 5 -4.60 -15.29 2.88
C GLU A 5 -5.38 -14.56 1.78
N PHE A 6 -6.44 -13.82 2.15
CA PHE A 6 -7.22 -13.04 1.18
C PHE A 6 -6.47 -11.77 0.72
N LYS A 7 -5.72 -11.12 1.62
CA LYS A 7 -4.87 -9.97 1.28
C LYS A 7 -3.72 -10.37 0.35
N ILE A 8 -3.12 -11.54 0.57
CA ILE A 8 -2.04 -12.09 -0.26
C ILE A 8 -2.52 -12.39 -1.69
N LEU A 9 -3.73 -12.94 -1.85
CA LEU A 9 -4.29 -13.25 -3.18
C LEU A 9 -4.67 -12.00 -3.99
N THR A 10 -4.96 -10.87 -3.32
CA THR A 10 -5.29 -9.61 -4.00
C THR A 10 -4.07 -8.76 -4.34
N GLU A 11 -2.91 -8.96 -3.71
CA GLU A 11 -1.68 -8.22 -3.98
C GLU A 11 -0.84 -8.77 -5.15
N ALA A 12 -1.19 -9.93 -5.69
CA ALA A 12 -0.40 -10.68 -6.66
C ALA A 12 -0.70 -10.37 -8.15
N LYS A 13 -0.92 -9.10 -8.54
CA LYS A 13 -1.13 -8.75 -9.97
C LYS A 13 -0.24 -7.61 -10.41
N VAL A 14 0.54 -7.84 -11.47
CA VAL A 14 1.21 -6.81 -12.25
C VAL A 14 0.15 -5.91 -12.92
N GLY A 15 0.32 -4.58 -12.89
CA GLY A 15 -0.61 -3.64 -13.53
C GLY A 15 -1.61 -2.97 -12.58
N ARG A 16 -1.34 -2.90 -11.28
CA ARG A 16 -2.14 -2.13 -10.32
C ARG A 16 -1.87 -0.63 -10.44
N GLU A 17 -2.81 0.17 -9.94
CA GLU A 17 -2.67 1.63 -9.91
C GLU A 17 -1.38 2.07 -9.18
N TYR A 18 -1.08 1.46 -8.02
CA TYR A 18 0.17 1.67 -7.29
C TYR A 18 1.01 0.39 -7.32
N GLN A 19 2.23 0.48 -7.86
CA GLN A 19 3.15 -0.65 -7.99
C GLN A 19 4.40 -0.43 -7.14
N HIS A 20 5.08 -1.52 -6.77
CA HIS A 20 6.44 -1.40 -6.27
C HIS A 20 7.34 -0.90 -7.37
N LEU A 21 8.33 -0.08 -7.02
CA LEU A 21 9.21 0.56 -7.98
C LEU A 21 9.94 -0.45 -8.88
N GLU A 22 10.44 -1.52 -8.28
CA GLU A 22 11.11 -2.62 -8.99
C GLU A 22 10.19 -3.45 -9.88
N ASP A 23 8.86 -3.40 -9.67
CA ASP A 23 7.89 -4.11 -10.52
C ASP A 23 7.76 -3.50 -11.91
N LEU A 24 8.22 -2.25 -12.07
CA LEU A 24 8.26 -1.60 -13.39
C LEU A 24 9.08 -2.41 -14.40
N VAL A 25 10.11 -3.17 -13.93
CA VAL A 25 10.86 -4.10 -14.77
C VAL A 25 9.96 -5.18 -15.38
N PHE A 26 8.94 -5.66 -14.64
CA PHE A 26 8.01 -6.66 -15.16
C PHE A 26 6.94 -6.05 -16.05
N VAL A 27 6.55 -4.80 -15.78
CA VAL A 27 5.51 -4.10 -16.55
C VAL A 27 6.01 -3.74 -17.93
N ASP A 28 7.17 -3.07 -18.01
CA ASP A 28 7.68 -2.43 -19.23
C ASP A 28 9.13 -2.85 -19.58
N GLY A 29 9.62 -3.96 -19.03
CA GLY A 29 10.93 -4.50 -19.37
C GLY A 29 12.08 -3.53 -19.06
N SER A 30 12.98 -3.39 -19.99
CA SER A 30 14.16 -2.51 -19.90
C SER A 30 13.77 -1.03 -19.75
N SER A 31 12.69 -0.58 -20.42
CA SER A 31 12.17 0.78 -20.29
C SER A 31 11.56 1.03 -18.92
N GLY A 32 10.95 0.01 -18.31
CA GLY A 32 10.46 0.05 -16.92
C GLY A 32 11.58 0.22 -15.91
N ALA A 33 12.72 -0.46 -16.10
CA ALA A 33 13.92 -0.27 -15.27
C ALA A 33 14.48 1.16 -15.38
N ILE A 34 14.54 1.71 -16.59
CA ILE A 34 14.97 3.11 -16.81
C ILE A 34 14.01 4.07 -16.12
N ARG A 35 12.71 3.90 -16.29
CA ARG A 35 11.69 4.72 -15.61
C ARG A 35 11.80 4.64 -14.08
N ALA A 36 12.10 3.46 -13.53
CA ALA A 36 12.34 3.30 -12.09
C ALA A 36 13.50 4.16 -11.61
N THR A 37 14.60 4.25 -12.39
CA THR A 37 15.75 5.11 -12.04
C THR A 37 15.44 6.59 -12.17
N ASP A 38 14.61 7.00 -13.13
CA ASP A 38 14.18 8.39 -13.26
C ASP A 38 13.31 8.82 -12.07
N ILE A 39 12.47 7.92 -11.57
CA ILE A 39 11.67 8.13 -10.36
C ILE A 39 12.59 8.24 -9.13
N LEU A 40 13.61 7.37 -8.99
CA LEU A 40 14.57 7.42 -7.89
C LEU A 40 15.36 8.75 -7.91
N ASP A 41 15.86 9.18 -9.06
CA ASP A 41 16.60 10.44 -9.19
C ASP A 41 15.70 11.65 -8.86
N LYS A 42 14.44 11.62 -9.31
CA LYS A 42 13.46 12.64 -8.92
C LYS A 42 13.28 12.70 -7.41
N MET A 43 13.13 11.56 -6.73
CA MET A 43 13.00 11.50 -5.27
C MET A 43 14.25 12.07 -4.55
N GLY A 44 15.44 11.89 -5.13
CA GLY A 44 16.68 12.48 -4.61
C GLY A 44 16.80 13.99 -4.80
N SER A 45 15.97 14.60 -5.62
CA SER A 45 15.96 16.05 -5.89
C SER A 45 14.70 16.77 -5.43
N ASP A 46 13.58 16.06 -5.29
CA ASP A 46 12.27 16.59 -4.94
C ASP A 46 11.46 15.55 -4.16
N ASN A 47 11.21 15.84 -2.87
CA ASN A 47 10.41 14.99 -1.99
C ASN A 47 8.93 15.38 -1.92
N SER A 48 8.51 16.37 -2.68
CA SER A 48 7.19 17.00 -2.56
C SER A 48 6.00 16.07 -2.79
N ASP A 49 6.21 14.93 -3.45
CA ASP A 49 5.20 13.91 -3.71
C ASP A 49 5.39 12.62 -2.90
N ILE A 50 6.35 12.58 -1.96
CA ILE A 50 6.58 11.42 -1.10
C ILE A 50 5.74 11.57 0.18
N ALA A 51 4.90 10.57 0.45
CA ALA A 51 4.04 10.57 1.63
C ALA A 51 4.16 9.25 2.41
N ILE A 52 3.86 9.30 3.71
CA ILE A 52 3.77 8.13 4.57
C ILE A 52 2.68 7.20 4.04
N LYS A 53 2.98 5.92 3.92
CA LYS A 53 2.00 4.90 3.65
C LYS A 53 1.42 4.39 4.98
N TRP A 54 0.27 4.97 5.36
CA TRP A 54 -0.41 4.57 6.58
C TRP A 54 -0.96 3.14 6.50
N ASP A 55 -0.72 2.35 7.55
CA ASP A 55 -1.26 0.99 7.72
C ASP A 55 -2.54 1.03 8.57
N GLY A 56 -3.57 1.71 8.07
CA GLY A 56 -4.85 1.85 8.73
C GLY A 56 -5.75 0.61 8.59
N TYR A 57 -6.60 0.37 9.60
CA TYR A 57 -7.60 -0.70 9.60
C TYR A 57 -8.68 -0.46 10.67
N PRO A 58 -9.95 -0.75 10.38
CA PRO A 58 -10.51 -1.20 9.11
C PRO A 58 -10.68 -0.06 8.08
N THR A 59 -10.92 -0.48 6.83
CA THR A 59 -11.29 0.41 5.74
C THR A 59 -12.76 0.77 5.82
N MET A 60 -13.11 2.03 5.57
CA MET A 60 -14.50 2.49 5.48
C MET A 60 -14.73 3.44 4.32
N TYR A 61 -16.00 3.53 3.92
CA TYR A 61 -16.54 4.49 2.97
C TYR A 61 -17.66 5.26 3.66
N TRP A 62 -17.64 6.58 3.56
CA TRP A 62 -18.70 7.41 4.13
C TRP A 62 -18.92 8.65 3.29
N GLY A 63 -20.06 9.26 3.49
CA GLY A 63 -20.40 10.52 2.82
C GLY A 63 -21.88 10.83 2.90
N ARG A 64 -22.33 11.70 1.99
CA ARG A 64 -23.75 12.05 1.91
C ARG A 64 -24.30 11.84 0.52
N GLU A 65 -25.52 11.32 0.49
CA GLU A 65 -26.31 11.16 -0.72
C GLU A 65 -26.76 12.52 -1.30
N PRO A 66 -27.29 12.54 -2.54
CA PRO A 66 -27.85 13.77 -3.12
C PRO A 66 -28.93 14.42 -2.26
N ASP A 67 -29.73 13.62 -1.51
CA ASP A 67 -30.75 14.10 -0.59
C ASP A 67 -30.21 14.54 0.79
N GLY A 68 -28.90 14.43 1.02
CA GLY A 68 -28.21 14.84 2.23
C GLY A 68 -28.11 13.78 3.32
N ARG A 69 -28.74 12.61 3.18
CA ARG A 69 -28.62 11.51 4.16
C ARG A 69 -27.16 11.03 4.23
N PHE A 70 -26.69 10.85 5.45
CA PHE A 70 -25.37 10.29 5.70
C PHE A 70 -25.36 8.78 5.48
N VAL A 71 -24.26 8.27 4.97
CA VAL A 71 -24.02 6.84 4.76
C VAL A 71 -22.60 6.51 5.25
N LEU A 72 -22.48 5.41 6.00
CA LEU A 72 -21.19 4.83 6.34
C LEU A 72 -21.25 3.31 6.16
N VAL A 73 -20.27 2.75 5.47
CA VAL A 73 -20.14 1.31 5.25
C VAL A 73 -18.69 0.86 5.28
N GLY A 74 -18.45 -0.38 5.67
CA GLY A 74 -17.17 -1.04 5.49
C GLY A 74 -16.98 -1.51 4.03
N LYS A 75 -15.79 -2.02 3.73
CA LYS A 75 -15.42 -2.51 2.38
C LYS A 75 -16.43 -3.49 1.78
N ASN A 76 -17.01 -4.38 2.59
CA ASN A 76 -17.97 -5.38 2.12
C ASN A 76 -19.36 -4.80 1.80
N GLY A 77 -19.70 -3.62 2.35
CA GLY A 77 -20.94 -2.91 2.09
C GLY A 77 -20.89 -2.03 0.84
N TRP A 78 -19.70 -1.59 0.41
CA TRP A 78 -19.53 -0.68 -0.71
C TRP A 78 -20.15 -1.21 -2.01
N GLY A 79 -21.06 -0.45 -2.59
CA GLY A 79 -21.81 -0.84 -3.79
C GLY A 79 -22.86 -1.94 -3.58
N ARG A 80 -23.14 -2.34 -2.33
CA ARG A 80 -24.07 -3.44 -2.02
C ARG A 80 -25.13 -3.06 -0.99
N ASN A 81 -24.71 -2.47 0.11
CA ASN A 81 -25.60 -2.17 1.22
C ASN A 81 -25.26 -0.80 1.81
N LYS A 82 -26.21 0.11 1.85
CA LYS A 82 -26.08 1.41 2.50
C LYS A 82 -26.58 1.29 3.94
N SER A 83 -25.85 1.87 4.88
CA SER A 83 -26.31 2.02 6.26
C SER A 83 -26.49 3.51 6.53
N TYR A 84 -27.70 3.89 6.91
CA TYR A 84 -28.11 5.27 7.17
C TYR A 84 -28.20 5.60 8.65
N SER A 85 -27.92 4.62 9.51
CA SER A 85 -27.85 4.77 10.96
C SER A 85 -26.78 3.84 11.55
N ALA A 86 -26.37 4.15 12.78
CA ALA A 86 -25.46 3.31 13.56
C ALA A 86 -26.01 1.89 13.74
N ASP A 87 -27.32 1.76 14.02
CA ASP A 87 -27.98 0.47 14.21
C ASP A 87 -28.04 -0.36 12.92
N GLU A 88 -28.33 0.26 11.77
CA GLU A 88 -28.30 -0.42 10.48
C GLU A 88 -26.90 -0.94 10.15
N LEU A 89 -25.86 -0.14 10.41
CA LEU A 89 -24.47 -0.54 10.20
C LEU A 89 -24.09 -1.71 11.10
N LYS A 90 -24.40 -1.63 12.40
CA LYS A 90 -24.19 -2.72 13.35
C LYS A 90 -24.92 -3.98 12.90
N THR A 91 -26.20 -3.89 12.57
CA THR A 91 -27.01 -5.01 12.11
C THR A 91 -26.42 -5.66 10.87
N PHE A 92 -25.99 -4.87 9.88
CA PHE A 92 -25.33 -5.40 8.69
C PHE A 92 -24.05 -6.18 9.02
N ILE A 93 -23.19 -5.64 9.90
CA ILE A 93 -21.94 -6.28 10.30
C ILE A 93 -22.21 -7.59 11.04
N THR A 94 -23.14 -7.62 11.97
CA THR A 94 -23.44 -8.80 12.79
C THR A 94 -24.20 -9.88 12.00
N SER A 95 -25.03 -9.51 11.03
CA SER A 95 -25.79 -10.45 10.19
C SER A 95 -24.94 -11.20 9.15
N THR A 96 -23.77 -10.67 8.79
CA THR A 96 -22.91 -11.26 7.74
C THR A 96 -22.07 -12.45 8.20
N GLY A 97 -22.21 -12.93 9.42
CA GLY A 97 -21.45 -14.06 10.00
C GLY A 97 -22.25 -14.91 10.98
N LYS A 98 -21.73 -16.09 11.29
CA LYS A 98 -22.35 -17.03 12.24
C LYS A 98 -21.91 -16.67 13.67
N GLY A 99 -22.55 -15.64 14.30
CA GLY A 99 -22.50 -15.42 15.74
C GLY A 99 -21.08 -15.35 16.38
N GLU A 100 -20.10 -14.79 15.65
CA GLU A 100 -18.74 -14.67 16.18
C GLU A 100 -18.64 -13.42 17.08
N ASP A 101 -18.20 -13.58 18.31
CA ASP A 101 -18.07 -12.51 19.33
C ASP A 101 -17.32 -11.25 18.84
N TRP A 102 -16.35 -11.42 17.93
CA TRP A 102 -15.61 -10.30 17.37
C TRP A 102 -16.48 -9.40 16.48
N ARG A 103 -17.53 -9.96 15.83
CA ARG A 103 -18.44 -9.17 14.97
C ARG A 103 -19.32 -8.27 15.79
N GLU A 104 -19.78 -8.75 16.95
CA GLU A 104 -20.57 -7.93 17.87
C GLU A 104 -19.74 -6.74 18.40
N ARG A 105 -18.51 -6.99 18.83
CA ARG A 105 -17.61 -5.91 19.24
C ARG A 105 -17.33 -4.94 18.10
N PHE A 106 -16.98 -5.45 16.94
CA PHE A 106 -16.72 -4.64 15.76
C PHE A 106 -17.97 -3.86 15.30
N GLY A 107 -19.15 -4.44 15.38
CA GLY A 107 -20.41 -3.77 15.10
C GLY A 107 -20.68 -2.60 16.06
N ASN A 108 -20.41 -2.79 17.35
CA ASN A 108 -20.50 -1.73 18.35
C ASN A 108 -19.50 -0.60 18.09
N ASP A 109 -18.27 -0.93 17.77
CA ASP A 109 -17.23 0.06 17.44
C ASP A 109 -17.63 0.88 16.21
N MET A 110 -18.09 0.22 15.16
CA MET A 110 -18.52 0.88 13.93
C MET A 110 -19.78 1.74 14.12
N ALA A 111 -20.68 1.37 15.03
CA ALA A 111 -21.82 2.19 15.40
C ALA A 111 -21.38 3.51 16.06
N GLN A 112 -20.45 3.45 17.01
CA GLN A 112 -19.88 4.66 17.63
C GLN A 112 -19.14 5.54 16.61
N ILE A 113 -18.40 4.93 15.68
CA ILE A 113 -17.72 5.64 14.60
C ILE A 113 -18.74 6.33 13.70
N PHE A 114 -19.88 5.69 13.41
CA PHE A 114 -20.95 6.25 12.59
C PHE A 114 -21.37 7.63 13.10
N ASP A 115 -21.72 7.73 14.37
CA ASP A 115 -22.21 8.97 14.99
C ASP A 115 -21.16 10.10 14.94
N VAL A 116 -19.91 9.77 15.22
CA VAL A 116 -18.79 10.74 15.16
C VAL A 116 -18.55 11.21 13.74
N MET A 117 -18.58 10.30 12.76
CA MET A 117 -18.33 10.63 11.35
C MET A 117 -19.50 11.41 10.73
N GLU A 118 -20.74 11.09 11.10
CA GLU A 118 -21.92 11.85 10.67
C GLU A 118 -21.86 13.30 11.16
N ALA A 119 -21.58 13.50 12.46
CA ALA A 119 -21.44 14.82 13.06
C ALA A 119 -20.27 15.63 12.46
N SER A 120 -19.23 14.94 12.01
CA SER A 120 -18.02 15.57 11.43
C SER A 120 -18.15 15.86 9.93
N THR A 121 -19.09 15.22 9.23
CA THR A 121 -19.30 15.40 7.79
C THR A 121 -20.32 16.49 7.52
N PRO A 122 -19.95 17.60 6.83
CA PRO A 122 -20.85 18.72 6.61
C PRO A 122 -22.19 18.32 5.99
N PRO A 123 -23.32 18.97 6.37
CA PRO A 123 -24.63 18.67 5.78
C PRO A 123 -24.72 18.92 4.27
N ASN A 124 -23.89 19.82 3.75
CA ASN A 124 -23.80 20.14 2.32
C ASN A 124 -22.76 19.32 1.57
N PHE A 125 -22.00 18.45 2.24
CA PHE A 125 -21.11 17.50 1.56
C PHE A 125 -21.91 16.59 0.62
N ARG A 126 -21.38 16.27 -0.54
CA ARG A 126 -21.99 15.34 -1.49
C ARG A 126 -20.96 14.39 -2.07
N GLY A 127 -21.36 13.14 -2.26
CA GLY A 127 -20.48 12.04 -2.66
C GLY A 127 -19.90 11.29 -1.47
N TYR A 128 -18.86 10.54 -1.69
CA TYR A 128 -18.31 9.58 -0.72
C TYR A 128 -16.80 9.67 -0.66
N VAL A 129 -16.26 9.33 0.51
CA VAL A 129 -14.83 9.28 0.79
C VAL A 129 -14.46 7.86 1.20
N TYR A 130 -13.32 7.40 0.76
CA TYR A 130 -12.68 6.15 1.13
C TYR A 130 -11.47 6.44 1.99
N GLY A 131 -11.37 5.74 3.13
CA GLY A 131 -10.24 5.88 4.02
C GLY A 131 -10.08 4.69 4.95
N ASP A 132 -8.95 4.68 5.65
CA ASP A 132 -8.56 3.66 6.61
C ASP A 132 -8.50 4.26 8.01
N LEU A 133 -9.14 3.59 8.98
CA LEU A 133 -9.15 4.02 10.39
C LEU A 133 -7.76 3.87 11.01
N LEU A 134 -7.37 4.86 11.79
CA LEU A 134 -6.11 4.89 12.53
C LEU A 134 -6.31 4.63 14.02
N TYR A 135 -7.32 5.25 14.61
CA TYR A 135 -7.76 5.03 15.97
C TYR A 135 -9.26 5.35 16.12
N TYR A 136 -9.92 4.73 17.08
CA TYR A 136 -11.35 4.87 17.35
C TYR A 136 -11.66 4.38 18.77
N PRO A 137 -12.87 4.56 19.32
CA PRO A 137 -13.16 4.20 20.73
C PRO A 137 -12.80 2.78 21.14
N GLY A 138 -13.01 1.78 20.29
CA GLY A 138 -12.62 0.39 20.53
C GLY A 138 -11.12 0.12 20.38
N LYS A 139 -10.38 1.04 19.76
CA LYS A 139 -8.92 0.99 19.58
C LYS A 139 -8.31 2.39 19.67
N PRO A 140 -8.33 3.00 20.89
CA PRO A 140 -7.87 4.37 21.07
C PRO A 140 -6.35 4.48 21.00
N PHE A 141 -5.85 5.67 20.73
CA PHE A 141 -4.45 5.97 20.96
C PHE A 141 -4.13 6.06 22.49
N LYS A 142 -2.85 5.97 22.82
CA LYS A 142 -2.31 6.18 24.18
C LYS A 142 -1.42 7.41 24.18
N VAL A 143 -1.35 8.10 25.30
CA VAL A 143 -0.36 9.16 25.52
C VAL A 143 0.79 8.58 26.35
N GLN A 144 2.01 8.64 25.81
CA GLN A 144 3.24 8.15 26.41
C GLN A 144 4.34 9.19 26.21
N ASP A 145 4.96 9.65 27.28
CA ASP A 145 6.07 10.63 27.23
C ASP A 145 5.79 11.84 26.34
N ALA A 146 4.60 12.44 26.48
CA ALA A 146 4.07 13.52 25.64
C ALA A 146 3.87 13.18 24.16
N ASN A 147 3.99 11.91 23.78
CA ASN A 147 3.69 11.43 22.44
C ASN A 147 2.32 10.72 22.39
N ILE A 148 1.69 10.76 21.22
CA ILE A 148 0.48 9.99 20.91
C ILE A 148 0.91 8.72 20.20
N VAL A 149 0.58 7.56 20.76
CA VAL A 149 0.99 6.25 20.26
C VAL A 149 -0.25 5.41 19.93
N PHE A 150 -0.29 4.85 18.74
CA PHE A 150 -1.38 3.99 18.27
C PHE A 150 -0.91 2.96 17.25
N THR A 151 -1.64 1.83 17.17
CA THR A 151 -1.31 0.71 16.28
C THR A 151 -2.57 0.27 15.56
N PRO A 152 -2.92 0.86 14.42
CA PRO A 152 -4.18 0.56 13.73
C PRO A 152 -4.22 -0.88 13.20
N ASN A 153 -3.13 -1.39 12.68
CA ASN A 153 -2.99 -2.75 12.17
C ASN A 153 -1.67 -3.38 12.66
N LEU A 154 -0.62 -3.37 11.89
CA LEU A 154 0.68 -3.97 12.24
C LEU A 154 1.72 -2.91 12.62
N VAL A 155 1.59 -1.70 12.08
CA VAL A 155 2.52 -0.60 12.32
C VAL A 155 2.08 0.19 13.55
N THR A 156 3.02 0.45 14.45
CA THR A 156 2.86 1.39 15.56
C THR A 156 3.36 2.76 15.11
N TYR A 157 2.51 3.75 15.28
CA TYR A 157 2.80 5.16 15.02
C TYR A 157 3.01 5.89 16.32
N THR A 158 4.05 6.72 16.36
CA THR A 158 4.34 7.63 17.48
C THR A 158 4.35 9.05 16.91
N VAL A 159 3.40 9.87 17.33
CA VAL A 159 3.24 11.26 16.90
C VAL A 159 3.66 12.17 18.03
N ASP A 160 4.53 13.16 17.76
CA ASP A 160 4.88 14.18 18.76
C ASP A 160 3.62 14.95 19.17
N GLY A 161 3.26 14.86 20.43
CA GLY A 161 2.06 15.52 21.00
C GLY A 161 2.13 17.05 20.94
N ASN A 162 3.33 17.64 20.82
CA ASN A 162 3.52 19.08 20.68
C ASN A 162 3.41 19.54 19.21
N SER A 163 3.49 18.62 18.25
CA SER A 163 3.29 18.93 16.83
C SER A 163 1.87 19.43 16.56
N ALA A 164 1.67 20.07 15.41
CA ALA A 164 0.33 20.49 14.98
C ALA A 164 -0.62 19.29 14.84
N LEU A 165 -0.12 18.17 14.33
CA LEU A 165 -0.89 16.92 14.20
C LEU A 165 -1.24 16.35 15.59
N GLY A 166 -0.27 16.25 16.50
CA GLY A 166 -0.50 15.72 17.85
C GLY A 166 -1.54 16.52 18.64
N LYS A 167 -1.49 17.87 18.56
CA LYS A 167 -2.48 18.75 19.18
C LYS A 167 -3.90 18.55 18.60
N ARG A 168 -4.00 18.28 17.30
CA ARG A 168 -5.30 17.95 16.68
C ARG A 168 -5.81 16.58 17.14
N MET A 169 -4.94 15.58 17.15
CA MET A 169 -5.27 14.22 17.59
C MET A 169 -5.80 14.19 19.03
N ALA A 170 -5.17 14.94 19.94
CA ALA A 170 -5.54 14.98 21.37
C ALA A 170 -6.99 15.41 21.61
N ASN A 171 -7.64 16.09 20.67
CA ASN A 171 -9.01 16.57 20.75
C ASN A 171 -10.01 15.72 19.94
N THR A 172 -9.62 14.54 19.49
CA THR A 172 -10.46 13.67 18.65
C THR A 172 -10.52 12.24 19.16
N THR A 173 -11.62 11.56 18.88
CA THR A 173 -11.86 10.16 19.29
C THR A 173 -11.77 9.19 18.10
N VAL A 174 -11.90 9.70 16.86
CA VAL A 174 -11.77 8.93 15.63
C VAL A 174 -10.73 9.59 14.74
N GLY A 175 -9.75 8.84 14.29
CA GLY A 175 -8.76 9.26 13.29
C GLY A 175 -8.86 8.39 12.04
N VAL A 176 -8.88 9.02 10.87
CA VAL A 176 -8.96 8.34 9.57
C VAL A 176 -8.05 9.02 8.56
N VAL A 177 -7.32 8.22 7.79
CA VAL A 177 -6.61 8.71 6.61
C VAL A 177 -7.40 8.41 5.35
N VAL A 178 -7.59 9.42 4.50
CA VAL A 178 -8.38 9.30 3.28
C VAL A 178 -7.52 9.23 2.04
N HIS A 179 -8.02 8.50 1.04
CA HIS A 179 -7.30 8.23 -0.20
C HIS A 179 -8.06 8.72 -1.43
N THR A 180 -9.38 8.54 -1.45
CA THR A 180 -10.16 8.67 -2.68
C THR A 180 -11.54 9.26 -2.40
N LYS A 181 -12.01 10.11 -3.31
CA LYS A 181 -13.38 10.62 -3.35
C LYS A 181 -14.13 10.00 -4.52
N TYR A 182 -15.39 9.65 -4.30
CA TYR A 182 -16.31 9.07 -5.28
C TYR A 182 -17.54 9.94 -5.45
N GLY A 183 -18.10 9.98 -6.66
CA GLY A 183 -19.33 10.70 -6.95
C GLY A 183 -20.56 9.92 -6.49
N ASN A 184 -20.60 8.63 -6.80
CA ASN A 184 -21.74 7.77 -6.50
C ASN A 184 -21.35 6.57 -5.63
N PHE A 185 -22.35 6.05 -4.92
CA PHE A 185 -22.17 4.85 -4.10
C PHE A 185 -21.86 3.62 -4.97
N GLY A 186 -20.76 2.97 -4.68
CA GLY A 186 -20.34 1.76 -5.41
C GLY A 186 -19.53 2.03 -6.67
N ASP A 187 -19.17 3.28 -6.96
CA ASP A 187 -18.25 3.60 -8.05
C ASP A 187 -16.95 2.80 -7.93
N LYS A 188 -16.48 2.25 -9.05
CA LYS A 188 -15.23 1.46 -9.11
C LYS A 188 -13.98 2.32 -9.22
N ALA A 189 -14.13 3.52 -9.75
CA ALA A 189 -13.05 4.49 -9.91
C ALA A 189 -13.44 5.79 -9.21
N GLY A 190 -12.49 6.39 -8.49
CA GLY A 190 -12.65 7.68 -7.81
C GLY A 190 -11.50 8.60 -8.16
N GLN A 191 -11.51 9.78 -7.56
CA GLN A 191 -10.47 10.79 -7.69
C GLN A 191 -9.64 10.85 -6.40
N PRO A 192 -8.32 11.05 -6.46
CA PRO A 192 -7.52 11.33 -5.29
C PRO A 192 -8.12 12.52 -4.52
N ILE A 193 -8.14 12.43 -3.19
CA ILE A 193 -8.56 13.53 -2.33
C ILE A 193 -7.33 14.15 -1.66
N SER A 194 -7.13 15.44 -1.86
CA SER A 194 -6.03 16.21 -1.25
C SER A 194 -6.52 17.20 -0.20
N ASP A 195 -7.71 17.75 -0.39
CA ASP A 195 -8.31 18.69 0.56
C ASP A 195 -9.38 18.00 1.41
N VAL A 196 -9.13 17.99 2.71
CA VAL A 196 -9.98 17.36 3.72
C VAL A 196 -10.42 18.35 4.81
N ALA A 197 -10.14 19.65 4.62
CA ALA A 197 -10.38 20.67 5.64
C ALA A 197 -11.85 20.68 6.10
N ASP A 198 -12.78 20.57 5.16
CA ASP A 198 -14.21 20.56 5.45
C ASP A 198 -14.70 19.32 6.22
N LEU A 199 -13.94 18.23 6.17
CA LEU A 199 -14.26 16.97 6.86
C LEU A 199 -13.70 16.91 8.29
N ASN A 200 -12.94 17.91 8.71
CA ASN A 200 -12.29 18.00 10.03
C ASN A 200 -13.13 18.78 11.03
N LYS A 201 -14.30 18.30 11.36
CA LYS A 201 -15.20 18.92 12.34
C LYS A 201 -15.47 17.96 13.50
N GLY A 202 -15.77 18.55 14.67
CA GLY A 202 -16.11 17.75 15.85
C GLY A 202 -14.97 16.86 16.35
N GLN A 203 -15.29 15.61 16.66
CA GLN A 203 -14.38 14.62 17.26
C GLN A 203 -13.69 13.71 16.24
N ALA A 204 -13.83 13.95 14.95
CA ALA A 204 -13.09 13.22 13.92
C ALA A 204 -11.87 14.01 13.44
N LEU A 205 -10.74 13.33 13.33
CA LEU A 205 -9.58 13.77 12.58
C LEU A 205 -9.57 13.07 11.23
N VAL A 206 -9.90 13.79 10.19
CA VAL A 206 -9.79 13.31 8.80
C VAL A 206 -8.50 13.86 8.22
N MET A 207 -7.58 12.97 7.87
CA MET A 207 -6.27 13.32 7.31
C MET A 207 -6.21 12.97 5.84
N GLY A 208 -5.61 13.85 5.05
CA GLY A 208 -5.12 13.53 3.71
C GLY A 208 -3.75 12.86 3.76
N GLN A 209 -3.00 13.02 2.69
CA GLN A 209 -1.62 12.51 2.63
C GLN A 209 -0.72 13.24 3.64
N THR A 210 0.15 12.49 4.29
CA THR A 210 1.18 13.03 5.18
C THR A 210 2.52 13.00 4.46
N TYR A 211 2.92 14.14 3.94
CA TYR A 211 4.16 14.27 3.17
C TYR A 211 5.38 14.23 4.08
N VAL A 212 6.47 13.67 3.56
CA VAL A 212 7.76 13.68 4.26
C VAL A 212 8.39 15.07 4.17
N THR A 213 9.11 15.46 5.22
CA THR A 213 9.84 16.75 5.26
C THR A 213 11.31 16.60 4.91
N HIS A 214 11.88 15.40 5.11
CA HIS A 214 13.27 15.12 4.82
C HIS A 214 13.46 14.85 3.33
N GLN A 215 14.49 15.48 2.73
CA GLN A 215 14.94 15.23 1.36
C GLN A 215 15.93 14.05 1.37
N PRO A 216 15.56 12.85 0.86
CA PRO A 216 16.52 11.76 0.76
C PRO A 216 17.56 12.05 -0.32
N SER A 217 18.74 11.47 -0.18
CA SER A 217 19.77 11.50 -1.21
C SER A 217 19.77 10.22 -2.05
N VAL A 218 20.07 10.37 -3.33
CA VAL A 218 20.23 9.24 -4.26
C VAL A 218 21.57 9.33 -4.93
N ASP A 219 22.29 8.23 -4.93
CA ASP A 219 23.55 8.14 -5.69
C ASP A 219 23.24 8.03 -7.19
N THR A 220 23.42 9.14 -7.91
CA THR A 220 23.17 9.22 -9.35
C THR A 220 24.13 8.37 -10.18
N SER A 221 25.30 8.00 -9.63
CA SER A 221 26.19 7.04 -10.28
C SER A 221 25.58 5.65 -10.30
N GLN A 222 24.94 5.25 -9.21
CA GLN A 222 24.25 3.97 -9.09
C GLN A 222 23.05 3.90 -10.05
N THR A 223 22.20 4.92 -10.10
CA THR A 223 21.07 4.96 -11.05
C THR A 223 21.53 4.99 -12.50
N SER A 224 22.62 5.69 -12.81
CA SER A 224 23.24 5.68 -14.14
C SER A 224 23.76 4.29 -14.53
N ASN A 225 24.36 3.55 -13.61
CA ASN A 225 24.80 2.17 -13.83
C ASN A 225 23.61 1.23 -14.11
N ILE A 226 22.51 1.38 -13.37
CA ILE A 226 21.27 0.62 -13.60
C ILE A 226 20.73 0.89 -15.01
N ARG A 227 20.68 2.18 -15.44
CA ARG A 227 20.25 2.56 -16.80
C ARG A 227 21.14 1.95 -17.88
N ALA A 228 22.47 2.04 -17.70
CA ALA A 228 23.41 1.47 -18.65
C ALA A 228 23.24 -0.05 -18.76
N TYR A 229 23.06 -0.73 -17.64
CA TYR A 229 22.83 -2.17 -17.59
C TYR A 229 21.49 -2.55 -18.24
N ALA A 230 20.42 -1.79 -18.00
CA ALA A 230 19.11 -2.00 -18.62
C ALA A 230 19.20 -1.85 -20.15
N ARG A 231 19.85 -0.78 -20.66
CA ARG A 231 20.06 -0.57 -22.10
C ARG A 231 20.88 -1.67 -22.75
N LYS A 232 21.98 -2.09 -22.09
CA LYS A 232 22.84 -3.17 -22.60
C LYS A 232 22.09 -4.49 -22.78
N ASN A 233 21.17 -4.80 -21.88
CA ASN A 233 20.41 -6.07 -21.86
C ASN A 233 18.99 -5.92 -22.43
N ALA A 234 18.62 -4.78 -23.01
CA ALA A 234 17.25 -4.46 -23.41
C ALA A 234 16.62 -5.55 -24.31
N LYS A 235 17.30 -5.94 -25.39
CA LYS A 235 16.82 -6.96 -26.29
C LYS A 235 16.51 -8.29 -25.59
N ALA A 236 17.40 -8.71 -24.68
CA ALA A 236 17.25 -9.97 -23.95
C ALA A 236 16.04 -9.91 -22.99
N ILE A 237 15.94 -8.83 -22.21
CA ILE A 237 14.89 -8.60 -21.23
C ILE A 237 13.53 -8.51 -21.92
N ASP A 238 13.40 -7.64 -22.92
CA ASP A 238 12.13 -7.29 -23.55
C ASP A 238 11.57 -8.47 -24.32
N SER A 239 12.41 -9.19 -25.09
CA SER A 239 11.96 -10.39 -25.80
C SER A 239 11.55 -11.54 -24.84
N PHE A 240 12.13 -11.62 -23.67
CA PHE A 240 11.76 -12.64 -22.68
C PHE A 240 10.42 -12.32 -22.00
N LEU A 241 10.11 -11.05 -21.81
CA LEU A 241 8.87 -10.59 -21.16
C LEU A 241 7.71 -10.41 -22.14
N GLU A 242 7.93 -10.52 -23.42
CA GLU A 242 6.86 -10.46 -24.45
C GLU A 242 5.80 -11.56 -24.21
N PRO A 243 4.50 -11.22 -24.29
CA PRO A 243 3.44 -12.20 -24.25
C PRO A 243 3.56 -13.23 -25.37
N ARG A 244 3.52 -14.52 -25.02
CA ARG A 244 3.58 -15.60 -26.01
C ARG A 244 2.36 -16.52 -25.89
N PRO A 245 1.94 -17.22 -26.96
CA PRO A 245 0.85 -18.17 -26.89
C PRO A 245 1.08 -19.25 -25.83
N GLY A 246 0.12 -19.37 -24.90
CA GLY A 246 0.19 -20.30 -23.77
C GLY A 246 1.14 -19.88 -22.63
N LEU A 247 1.66 -18.64 -22.64
CA LEU A 247 2.52 -18.07 -21.60
C LEU A 247 2.26 -16.56 -21.40
N SER A 248 1.01 -16.12 -21.57
CA SER A 248 0.61 -14.72 -21.38
C SER A 248 0.78 -14.21 -19.96
N ASP A 249 0.92 -15.10 -18.98
CA ASP A 249 1.10 -14.79 -17.57
C ASP A 249 2.56 -14.84 -17.09
N MET A 250 3.53 -14.84 -18.00
CA MET A 250 4.97 -14.90 -17.70
C MET A 250 5.40 -13.83 -16.68
N LYS A 251 4.95 -12.59 -16.88
CA LYS A 251 5.23 -11.46 -15.97
C LYS A 251 4.74 -11.74 -14.54
N ASN A 252 3.55 -12.33 -14.41
CA ASN A 252 2.99 -12.70 -13.11
C ASN A 252 3.74 -13.87 -12.45
N ILE A 253 4.25 -14.83 -13.24
CA ILE A 253 5.06 -15.94 -12.73
C ILE A 253 6.35 -15.40 -12.12
N ILE A 254 7.09 -14.55 -12.85
CA ILE A 254 8.31 -13.91 -12.35
C ILE A 254 8.01 -13.04 -11.12
N TYR A 255 6.98 -12.20 -11.18
CA TYR A 255 6.54 -11.40 -10.06
C TYR A 255 6.27 -12.22 -8.80
N THR A 256 5.55 -13.35 -8.96
CA THR A 256 5.22 -14.25 -7.83
C THR A 256 6.49 -14.81 -7.19
N TYR A 257 7.43 -15.25 -8.01
CA TYR A 257 8.75 -15.73 -7.54
C TYR A 257 9.50 -14.63 -6.76
N VAL A 258 9.65 -13.44 -7.33
CA VAL A 258 10.33 -12.31 -6.69
C VAL A 258 9.67 -11.96 -5.35
N ASN A 259 8.34 -11.90 -5.32
CA ASN A 259 7.61 -11.57 -4.12
C ASN A 259 7.79 -12.62 -3.01
N GLN A 260 7.70 -13.91 -3.35
CA GLN A 260 7.90 -15.00 -2.38
C GLN A 260 9.34 -15.07 -1.88
N THR A 261 10.32 -14.93 -2.77
CA THR A 261 11.76 -14.94 -2.43
C THR A 261 12.13 -13.74 -1.55
N SER A 262 11.58 -12.55 -1.85
CA SER A 262 11.77 -11.35 -1.03
C SER A 262 11.20 -11.53 0.37
N LYS A 263 9.99 -12.05 0.47
CA LYS A 263 9.34 -12.33 1.76
C LYS A 263 10.09 -13.37 2.60
N ALA A 264 10.74 -14.31 1.95
CA ALA A 264 11.57 -15.33 2.62
C ALA A 264 12.98 -14.81 3.00
N GLY A 265 13.32 -13.55 2.74
CA GLY A 265 14.64 -12.99 3.00
C GLY A 265 15.76 -13.50 2.08
N ASN A 266 15.42 -14.21 1.00
CA ASN A 266 16.38 -14.91 0.13
C ASN A 266 16.77 -14.14 -1.14
N LEU A 267 16.76 -12.81 -1.11
CA LEU A 267 17.10 -11.97 -2.27
C LEU A 267 18.51 -12.19 -2.80
N ALA A 268 19.45 -12.58 -1.93
CA ALA A 268 20.83 -12.86 -2.35
C ALA A 268 20.91 -13.99 -3.40
N GLY A 269 19.98 -14.96 -3.32
CA GLY A 269 19.92 -16.12 -4.22
C GLY A 269 18.89 -16.01 -5.35
N ILE A 270 18.27 -14.84 -5.55
CA ILE A 270 17.13 -14.66 -6.47
C ILE A 270 17.45 -15.11 -7.91
N GLU A 271 18.67 -14.90 -8.39
CA GLU A 271 19.07 -15.26 -9.75
C GLU A 271 19.17 -16.77 -9.95
N LYS A 272 19.53 -17.52 -8.90
CA LYS A 272 19.79 -18.97 -8.96
C LYS A 272 18.59 -19.82 -8.54
N GLY A 273 17.65 -19.26 -7.78
CA GLY A 273 16.56 -20.00 -7.16
C GLY A 273 15.34 -20.22 -8.06
N PHE A 274 15.22 -19.50 -9.18
CA PHE A 274 14.00 -19.44 -9.98
C PHE A 274 13.52 -20.80 -10.48
N PHE A 275 14.36 -21.60 -11.12
CA PHE A 275 13.96 -22.88 -11.66
C PHE A 275 13.64 -23.93 -10.58
N ASN A 276 14.33 -23.90 -9.43
CA ASN A 276 13.98 -24.76 -8.29
C ASN A 276 12.60 -24.38 -7.73
N TRP A 277 12.34 -23.09 -7.56
CA TRP A 277 11.03 -22.60 -7.16
C TRP A 277 9.95 -22.97 -8.20
N LEU A 278 10.25 -22.80 -9.49
CA LEU A 278 9.32 -23.07 -10.59
C LEU A 278 8.84 -24.52 -10.57
N LYS A 279 9.75 -25.48 -10.35
CA LYS A 279 9.43 -26.92 -10.23
C LYS A 279 8.47 -27.21 -9.08
N GLY A 280 8.59 -26.52 -7.96
CA GLY A 280 7.72 -26.67 -6.78
C GLY A 280 6.46 -25.80 -6.82
N SER A 281 6.28 -24.97 -7.84
CA SER A 281 5.17 -24.03 -7.95
C SER A 281 3.91 -24.68 -8.54
N LYS A 282 2.79 -23.95 -8.51
CA LYS A 282 1.53 -24.34 -9.17
C LYS A 282 1.51 -24.06 -10.69
N VAL A 283 2.62 -23.65 -11.28
CA VAL A 283 2.76 -23.42 -12.73
C VAL A 283 2.71 -24.77 -13.43
N SER A 284 1.87 -24.90 -14.48
CA SER A 284 1.72 -26.16 -15.19
C SER A 284 3.02 -26.62 -15.87
N ALA A 285 3.23 -27.94 -15.98
CA ALA A 285 4.42 -28.54 -16.59
C ALA A 285 4.70 -27.98 -18.02
N ASN A 286 3.65 -27.76 -18.82
CA ASN A 286 3.78 -27.14 -20.14
C ASN A 286 4.36 -25.74 -20.10
N LYS A 287 3.93 -24.92 -19.16
CA LYS A 287 4.50 -23.56 -18.98
C LYS A 287 5.93 -23.62 -18.47
N GLN A 288 6.22 -24.52 -17.53
CA GLN A 288 7.58 -24.71 -17.02
C GLN A 288 8.54 -25.10 -18.15
N ALA A 289 8.14 -26.05 -19.02
CA ALA A 289 8.94 -26.45 -20.16
C ALA A 289 9.19 -25.30 -21.15
N LYS A 290 8.16 -24.49 -21.47
CA LYS A 290 8.31 -23.31 -22.32
C LYS A 290 9.27 -22.28 -21.72
N ILE A 291 9.18 -22.03 -20.41
CA ILE A 291 10.08 -21.11 -19.71
C ILE A 291 11.53 -21.61 -19.75
N ALA A 292 11.74 -22.90 -19.56
CA ALA A 292 13.05 -23.51 -19.66
C ALA A 292 13.64 -23.36 -21.07
N GLN A 293 12.86 -23.66 -22.11
CA GLN A 293 13.26 -23.47 -23.50
C GLN A 293 13.62 -21.99 -23.80
N MET A 294 12.78 -21.04 -23.37
CA MET A 294 13.08 -19.60 -23.54
C MET A 294 14.38 -19.19 -22.85
N ASN A 295 14.69 -19.79 -21.70
CA ASN A 295 15.94 -19.50 -21.01
C ASN A 295 17.14 -20.14 -21.71
N GLU A 296 17.00 -21.30 -22.34
CA GLU A 296 18.05 -21.89 -23.19
C GLU A 296 18.33 -21.03 -24.44
N GLU A 297 17.26 -20.52 -25.07
CA GLU A 297 17.36 -19.62 -26.22
C GLU A 297 17.95 -18.24 -25.87
N ASN A 298 17.72 -17.76 -24.63
CA ASN A 298 18.16 -16.46 -24.14
C ASN A 298 18.61 -16.54 -22.67
N PRO A 299 19.78 -17.14 -22.39
CA PRO A 299 20.24 -17.41 -21.02
C PRO A 299 20.59 -16.15 -20.21
N THR A 300 20.74 -15.00 -20.86
CA THR A 300 21.06 -13.72 -20.20
C THR A 300 19.83 -12.97 -19.68
N ALA A 301 18.63 -13.31 -20.11
CA ALA A 301 17.42 -12.56 -19.83
C ALA A 301 17.02 -12.59 -18.33
N LEU A 302 16.82 -13.79 -17.77
CA LEU A 302 16.45 -13.92 -16.36
C LEU A 302 17.49 -13.33 -15.39
N PRO A 303 18.79 -13.62 -15.54
CA PRO A 303 19.83 -12.96 -14.74
C PRO A 303 19.77 -11.43 -14.84
N ALA A 304 19.54 -10.88 -16.04
CA ALA A 304 19.44 -9.44 -16.23
C ALA A 304 18.20 -8.85 -15.54
N ILE A 305 17.03 -9.50 -15.66
CA ILE A 305 15.79 -9.09 -15.00
C ILE A 305 15.98 -9.07 -13.48
N PHE A 306 16.49 -10.16 -12.89
CA PHE A 306 16.66 -10.25 -11.44
C PHE A 306 17.73 -9.30 -10.91
N SER A 307 18.80 -9.07 -11.66
CA SER A 307 19.82 -8.10 -11.32
C SER A 307 19.24 -6.68 -11.26
N LEU A 308 18.43 -6.26 -12.26
CA LEU A 308 17.76 -4.96 -12.26
C LEU A 308 16.82 -4.82 -11.07
N VAL A 309 15.98 -5.83 -10.82
CA VAL A 309 15.05 -5.84 -9.68
C VAL A 309 15.82 -5.64 -8.37
N LYS A 310 16.90 -6.40 -8.15
CA LYS A 310 17.72 -6.30 -6.95
C LYS A 310 18.37 -4.92 -6.78
N GLN A 311 18.94 -4.36 -7.85
CA GLN A 311 19.59 -3.05 -7.81
C GLN A 311 18.59 -1.93 -7.49
N ILE A 312 17.41 -1.94 -8.15
CA ILE A 312 16.33 -0.97 -7.88
C ILE A 312 15.82 -1.11 -6.45
N MET A 313 15.61 -2.34 -5.97
CA MET A 313 15.22 -2.58 -4.57
C MET A 313 16.24 -2.02 -3.58
N THR A 314 17.54 -2.28 -3.80
CA THR A 314 18.59 -1.78 -2.91
C THR A 314 18.60 -0.24 -2.85
N THR A 315 18.47 0.44 -3.99
CA THR A 315 18.43 1.90 -4.03
C THR A 315 17.15 2.43 -3.34
N LYS A 316 16.01 1.79 -3.59
CA LYS A 316 14.74 2.10 -2.91
C LYS A 316 14.85 1.93 -1.38
N ASP A 317 15.42 0.82 -0.92
CA ASP A 317 15.55 0.51 0.51
C ASP A 317 16.48 1.51 1.21
N ASN A 318 17.51 2.02 0.51
CA ASN A 318 18.34 3.12 1.02
C ASN A 318 17.54 4.42 1.22
N ILE A 319 16.65 4.77 0.30
CA ILE A 319 15.75 5.92 0.46
C ILE A 319 14.84 5.71 1.68
N ILE A 320 14.22 4.53 1.79
CA ILE A 320 13.34 4.20 2.92
C ILE A 320 14.10 4.34 4.24
N SER A 321 15.31 3.83 4.33
CA SER A 321 16.13 3.93 5.55
C SER A 321 16.41 5.39 5.92
N GLN A 322 16.76 6.24 4.95
CA GLN A 322 16.97 7.67 5.20
C GLN A 322 15.71 8.37 5.72
N LEU A 323 14.54 8.04 5.14
CA LEU A 323 13.26 8.59 5.58
C LEU A 323 12.85 8.07 6.97
N ASP A 324 13.09 6.79 7.26
CA ASP A 324 12.83 6.20 8.58
C ASP A 324 13.77 6.79 9.66
N ASP A 325 15.00 7.20 9.29
CA ASP A 325 16.00 7.76 10.19
C ASP A 325 15.81 9.27 10.42
N ALA A 326 15.13 9.95 9.53
CA ALA A 326 14.98 11.39 9.58
C ALA A 326 14.15 11.84 10.81
N PRO A 327 14.46 13.03 11.36
CA PRO A 327 13.56 13.69 12.31
C PRO A 327 12.19 13.94 11.66
N ALA A 328 11.12 13.49 12.30
CA ALA A 328 9.76 13.67 11.82
C ALA A 328 8.77 13.70 12.98
N ASP A 329 7.66 14.43 12.80
CA ASP A 329 6.55 14.48 13.76
C ASP A 329 5.87 13.11 13.91
N VAL A 330 5.94 12.27 12.90
CA VAL A 330 5.38 10.91 12.87
C VAL A 330 6.49 9.90 12.69
N LYS A 331 6.68 9.06 13.67
CA LYS A 331 7.62 7.93 13.63
C LYS A 331 6.85 6.63 13.49
N GLN A 332 7.45 5.67 12.80
CA GLN A 332 6.85 4.36 12.53
C GLN A 332 7.74 3.25 13.11
N SER A 333 7.11 2.22 13.67
CA SER A 333 7.81 1.00 14.08
C SER A 333 6.93 -0.23 13.83
N THR A 334 7.58 -1.37 13.57
CA THR A 334 6.89 -2.65 13.36
C THR A 334 7.53 -3.69 14.26
N SER A 335 6.74 -4.31 15.15
CA SER A 335 7.24 -5.27 16.17
C SER A 335 8.39 -4.72 17.00
N GLY A 336 8.40 -3.42 17.28
CA GLY A 336 9.45 -2.75 18.07
C GLY A 336 10.69 -2.32 17.24
N GLU A 337 10.80 -2.74 16.00
CA GLU A 337 11.85 -2.30 15.09
C GLU A 337 11.45 -1.03 14.36
N LYS A 338 12.41 -0.15 14.09
CA LYS A 338 12.21 1.11 13.36
C LYS A 338 11.75 0.85 11.92
N GLY A 339 10.79 1.66 11.48
CA GLY A 339 10.20 1.62 10.15
C GLY A 339 8.83 0.96 10.09
N GLY A 340 8.00 1.51 9.23
CA GLY A 340 6.60 1.11 9.03
C GLY A 340 6.34 0.37 7.74
N GLU A 341 5.12 0.52 7.22
CA GLU A 341 4.76 -0.02 5.90
C GLU A 341 5.58 0.62 4.77
N GLY A 342 6.15 1.78 5.01
CA GLY A 342 6.97 2.54 4.07
C GLY A 342 6.28 3.80 3.58
N TYR A 343 6.52 4.15 2.32
CA TYR A 343 6.09 5.41 1.72
C TYR A 343 5.43 5.17 0.36
N VAL A 344 4.79 6.21 -0.17
CA VAL A 344 4.25 6.25 -1.54
C VAL A 344 4.76 7.50 -2.23
N ALA A 345 5.11 7.38 -3.51
CA ALA A 345 5.34 8.52 -4.39
C ALA A 345 4.09 8.70 -5.25
N LEU A 346 3.33 9.75 -4.95
CA LEU A 346 1.98 9.96 -5.48
C LEU A 346 2.00 10.29 -6.98
N GLY A 347 2.91 11.15 -7.41
CA GLY A 347 3.03 11.57 -8.81
C GLY A 347 3.40 10.43 -9.75
N SER A 348 4.25 9.51 -9.30
CA SER A 348 4.62 8.32 -10.07
C SER A 348 3.74 7.10 -9.81
N LYS A 349 2.83 7.17 -8.85
CA LYS A 349 1.99 6.06 -8.37
C LYS A 349 2.81 4.83 -7.99
N THR A 350 3.93 5.05 -7.29
CA THR A 350 4.83 3.97 -6.86
C THR A 350 4.87 3.80 -5.35
N LYS A 351 5.07 2.56 -4.92
CA LYS A 351 5.23 2.18 -3.53
C LYS A 351 6.71 2.03 -3.18
N LEU A 352 7.12 2.73 -2.14
CA LEU A 352 8.40 2.57 -1.47
C LEU A 352 8.18 1.71 -0.22
N VAL A 353 7.96 0.43 -0.42
CA VAL A 353 7.69 -0.55 0.66
C VAL A 353 8.83 -1.55 0.70
N PRO A 354 9.48 -1.75 1.85
CA PRO A 354 10.52 -2.75 2.00
C PRO A 354 9.90 -4.14 1.98
N ARG A 355 10.05 -4.87 0.87
CA ARG A 355 9.41 -6.19 0.70
C ARG A 355 9.79 -7.22 1.77
N GLN A 356 11.00 -7.10 2.34
CA GLN A 356 11.51 -8.03 3.34
C GLN A 356 10.86 -7.84 4.72
N ARG A 357 10.42 -6.63 5.08
CA ARG A 357 9.81 -6.34 6.40
C ARG A 357 8.40 -6.91 6.56
N TRP A 358 7.70 -7.17 5.46
CA TRP A 358 6.31 -7.63 5.48
C TRP A 358 6.20 -9.14 5.31
N THR A 359 6.84 -9.88 6.20
CA THR A 359 6.56 -11.32 6.38
C THR A 359 5.47 -11.43 7.44
N PRO A 360 4.26 -11.91 7.11
CA PRO A 360 3.35 -12.37 8.16
C PRO A 360 4.03 -13.52 8.90
N GLN A 361 4.28 -13.36 10.19
CA GLN A 361 4.62 -14.47 11.06
C GLN A 361 3.39 -15.36 11.28
#